data_ad03549ad26c9b4e02119baf23e1d16a
#
_entry.id   ad03549ad26c9b4e02119baf23e1d16a
#
_cell.length_a   1.000
_cell.length_b   1.000
_cell.length_c   1.000
_cell.angle_alpha   90.00
_cell.angle_beta   90.00
_cell.angle_gamma   90.00
#
_symmetry.space_group_name_H-M   'P 1'
#
loop_
_entity.id
_entity.type
_entity.pdbx_description
1 polymer ?
#
loop_
_entity_poly.entity_id
_entity_poly.type
_entity_poly.pdbx_seq_one_letter_code
_entity_poly.pdbx_strand_id
1 'polypeptide(L)'
;MEIRKIAGIAPDDRAAVDEAFAGIEPLPVACCNWPAEFPYAPEVSFRMFHTGDWLMLRFDVAERYTAALVTEDNGEVWTDSCAEFFIAPDTGMYYNFETTCIGRMLLGARKSRTEAEHASPEVLAGVKRYTTLPCGEPFAEREGDNRWSLTLAIPPQALFRHALTDWSGLKACMNLYKCGDNLSHPHFLSWRPIRTEKPDFHRPEFFGEVTFEK
;
A
#
# COMPACT_ATOMS: atom_id res chain seq x y z
N MET A 1 -1.08 -16.74 1.50
CA MET A 1 -1.04 -16.40 0.05
C MET A 1 0.40 -16.54 -0.43
N GLU A 2 0.62 -17.05 -1.64
CA GLU A 2 1.95 -17.08 -2.25
C GLU A 2 2.11 -15.89 -3.22
N ILE A 3 3.25 -15.19 -3.12
CA ILE A 3 3.62 -14.08 -4.00
C ILE A 3 4.62 -14.62 -5.01
N ARG A 4 4.21 -14.64 -6.30
CA ARG A 4 4.98 -15.24 -7.39
C ARG A 4 6.27 -14.48 -7.67
N LYS A 5 7.32 -15.21 -8.07
CA LYS A 5 8.54 -14.64 -8.60
C LYS A 5 8.45 -14.52 -10.12
N ILE A 6 8.69 -13.32 -10.63
CA ILE A 6 8.81 -13.05 -12.07
C ILE A 6 10.14 -12.32 -12.28
N ALA A 7 11.19 -13.08 -12.58
CA ALA A 7 12.54 -12.54 -12.69
C ALA A 7 12.75 -11.70 -13.96
N GLY A 8 13.76 -10.84 -13.96
CA GLY A 8 14.23 -10.11 -15.14
C GLY A 8 13.41 -8.86 -15.50
N ILE A 9 12.48 -8.44 -14.66
CA ILE A 9 11.68 -7.21 -14.88
C ILE A 9 12.29 -6.07 -14.07
N ALA A 10 12.71 -5.01 -14.76
CA ALA A 10 13.12 -3.76 -14.11
C ALA A 10 11.89 -2.89 -13.82
N PRO A 11 11.81 -2.21 -12.68
CA PRO A 11 10.65 -1.36 -12.33
C PRO A 11 10.35 -0.23 -13.33
N ASP A 12 11.38 0.24 -14.04
CA ASP A 12 11.27 1.32 -15.02
C ASP A 12 10.83 0.82 -16.41
N ASP A 13 10.88 -0.49 -16.67
CA ASP A 13 10.28 -1.10 -17.85
C ASP A 13 8.76 -1.24 -17.66
N ARG A 14 8.06 -0.12 -17.90
CA ARG A 14 6.62 -0.04 -17.64
C ARG A 14 5.81 -1.05 -18.46
N ALA A 15 6.26 -1.36 -19.68
CA ALA A 15 5.56 -2.32 -20.55
C ALA A 15 5.66 -3.74 -19.97
N ALA A 16 6.85 -4.18 -19.57
CA ALA A 16 7.06 -5.49 -18.95
C ALA A 16 6.35 -5.61 -17.60
N VAL A 17 6.33 -4.52 -16.79
CA VAL A 17 5.61 -4.46 -15.53
C VAL A 17 4.09 -4.59 -15.76
N ASP A 18 3.53 -3.89 -16.74
CA ASP A 18 2.11 -3.95 -17.05
C ASP A 18 1.69 -5.33 -17.59
N GLU A 19 2.52 -5.95 -18.43
CA GLU A 19 2.30 -7.32 -18.93
C GLU A 19 2.33 -8.34 -17.77
N ALA A 20 3.31 -8.22 -16.87
CA ALA A 20 3.38 -9.09 -15.69
C ALA A 20 2.13 -8.98 -14.81
N PHE A 21 1.66 -7.76 -14.53
CA PHE A 21 0.43 -7.56 -13.76
C PHE A 21 -0.82 -8.06 -14.50
N ALA A 22 -0.87 -7.99 -15.83
CA ALA A 22 -2.00 -8.51 -16.60
C ALA A 22 -2.17 -10.03 -16.45
N GLY A 23 -1.08 -10.76 -16.18
CA GLY A 23 -1.08 -12.20 -15.91
C GLY A 23 -1.43 -12.60 -14.47
N ILE A 24 -1.78 -11.63 -13.59
CA ILE A 24 -2.08 -11.87 -12.18
C ILE A 24 -3.52 -11.48 -11.87
N GLU A 25 -4.27 -12.41 -11.27
CA GLU A 25 -5.65 -12.14 -10.85
C GLU A 25 -5.68 -11.06 -9.74
N PRO A 26 -6.51 -10.01 -9.90
CA PRO A 26 -6.65 -8.99 -8.87
C PRO A 26 -7.35 -9.54 -7.62
N LEU A 27 -6.86 -9.17 -6.46
CA LEU A 27 -7.47 -9.50 -5.18
C LEU A 27 -8.17 -8.25 -4.61
N PRO A 28 -9.40 -8.36 -4.10
CA PRO A 28 -10.14 -7.21 -3.60
C PRO A 28 -9.63 -6.73 -2.24
N VAL A 29 -9.60 -5.41 -2.04
CA VAL A 29 -9.52 -4.75 -0.73
C VAL A 29 -10.92 -4.29 -0.38
N ALA A 30 -11.75 -5.20 0.15
CA ALA A 30 -13.20 -5.00 0.21
C ALA A 30 -13.83 -5.25 1.60
N CYS A 31 -13.01 -5.54 2.63
CA CYS A 31 -13.54 -5.66 3.98
C CYS A 31 -13.88 -4.26 4.52
N CYS A 32 -15.16 -3.89 4.49
CA CYS A 32 -15.68 -2.71 5.17
C CYS A 32 -15.93 -3.08 6.64
N ASN A 33 -14.95 -2.83 7.51
CA ASN A 33 -14.96 -3.36 8.88
C ASN A 33 -15.87 -2.57 9.84
N TRP A 34 -16.19 -1.30 9.53
CA TRP A 34 -16.98 -0.41 10.37
C TRP A 34 -18.16 0.22 9.60
N PRO A 35 -19.05 -0.58 8.96
CA PRO A 35 -20.05 -0.08 8.03
C PRO A 35 -21.17 0.73 8.68
N ALA A 36 -21.35 0.62 10.00
CA ALA A 36 -22.34 1.42 10.72
C ALA A 36 -21.98 2.91 10.79
N GLU A 37 -20.68 3.22 10.84
CA GLU A 37 -20.16 4.59 10.93
C GLU A 37 -19.57 5.06 9.60
N PHE A 38 -18.91 4.14 8.86
CA PHE A 38 -18.22 4.40 7.59
C PHE A 38 -18.73 3.45 6.50
N PRO A 39 -19.95 3.68 5.96
CA PRO A 39 -20.59 2.77 5.00
C PRO A 39 -20.05 2.90 3.58
N TYR A 40 -19.31 3.98 3.25
CA TYR A 40 -18.77 4.19 1.91
C TYR A 40 -17.63 3.21 1.63
N ALA A 41 -17.76 2.47 0.54
CA ALA A 41 -16.81 1.43 0.15
C ALA A 41 -16.49 1.57 -1.35
N PRO A 42 -15.38 2.24 -1.71
CA PRO A 42 -14.91 2.28 -3.10
C PRO A 42 -14.50 0.89 -3.60
N GLU A 43 -14.49 0.72 -4.92
CA GLU A 43 -13.96 -0.50 -5.54
C GLU A 43 -12.44 -0.44 -5.57
N VAL A 44 -11.80 -1.38 -4.90
CA VAL A 44 -10.34 -1.45 -4.76
C VAL A 44 -9.85 -2.86 -4.93
N SER A 45 -8.83 -3.03 -5.76
CA SER A 45 -8.11 -4.28 -5.89
C SER A 45 -6.60 -4.07 -5.90
N PHE A 46 -5.87 -5.15 -5.64
CA PHE A 46 -4.42 -5.15 -5.76
C PHE A 46 -3.92 -6.38 -6.51
N ARG A 47 -2.73 -6.24 -7.09
CA ARG A 47 -1.91 -7.31 -7.67
C ARG A 47 -0.51 -7.20 -7.15
N MET A 48 0.17 -8.34 -7.01
CA MET A 48 1.51 -8.37 -6.41
C MET A 48 2.35 -9.50 -7.02
N PHE A 49 3.62 -9.20 -7.29
CA PHE A 49 4.67 -10.15 -7.62
C PHE A 49 6.03 -9.62 -7.13
N HIS A 50 7.07 -10.44 -7.16
CA HIS A 50 8.42 -9.95 -6.88
C HIS A 50 9.43 -10.44 -7.94
N THR A 51 10.54 -9.73 -8.05
CA THR A 51 11.64 -10.11 -8.96
C THR A 51 12.84 -10.71 -8.24
N GLY A 52 12.79 -10.80 -6.92
CA GLY A 52 13.90 -10.95 -5.99
C GLY A 52 14.33 -9.58 -5.47
N ASP A 53 14.83 -8.71 -6.35
CA ASP A 53 15.31 -7.37 -6.00
C ASP A 53 14.18 -6.36 -5.70
N TRP A 54 12.96 -6.61 -6.19
CA TRP A 54 11.83 -5.70 -6.07
C TRP A 54 10.55 -6.45 -5.72
N LEU A 55 9.81 -5.95 -4.74
CA LEU A 55 8.40 -6.27 -4.58
C LEU A 55 7.60 -5.28 -5.43
N MET A 56 6.84 -5.80 -6.38
CA MET A 56 5.97 -5.04 -7.27
C MET A 56 4.53 -5.15 -6.75
N LEU A 57 3.94 -4.03 -6.37
CA LEU A 57 2.58 -3.94 -5.86
C LEU A 57 1.81 -2.90 -6.68
N ARG A 58 0.64 -3.26 -7.20
CA ARG A 58 -0.28 -2.34 -7.87
C ARG A 58 -1.62 -2.34 -7.15
N PHE A 59 -2.10 -1.14 -6.85
CA PHE A 59 -3.49 -0.88 -6.52
C PHE A 59 -4.22 -0.33 -7.73
N ASP A 60 -5.45 -0.81 -7.97
CA ASP A 60 -6.41 -0.25 -8.91
C ASP A 60 -7.62 0.20 -8.11
N VAL A 61 -8.00 1.46 -8.24
CA VAL A 61 -9.04 2.12 -7.44
C VAL A 61 -10.06 2.80 -8.33
N ALA A 62 -11.35 2.55 -8.04
CA ALA A 62 -12.47 3.32 -8.57
C ALA A 62 -13.27 3.89 -7.39
N GLU A 63 -13.28 5.21 -7.25
CA GLU A 63 -13.89 5.90 -6.12
C GLU A 63 -14.61 7.17 -6.55
N ARG A 64 -15.67 7.53 -5.83
CA ARG A 64 -16.46 8.72 -6.14
C ARG A 64 -15.80 10.01 -5.66
N TYR A 65 -15.13 9.97 -4.51
CA TYR A 65 -14.50 11.11 -3.87
C TYR A 65 -13.00 10.90 -3.84
N THR A 66 -12.24 11.83 -4.43
CA THR A 66 -10.78 11.74 -4.54
C THR A 66 -10.15 13.08 -4.23
N ALA A 67 -9.20 13.11 -3.30
CA ALA A 67 -8.40 14.29 -3.00
C ALA A 67 -6.93 13.92 -2.78
N ALA A 68 -6.05 14.89 -3.02
CA ALA A 68 -4.64 14.80 -2.67
C ALA A 68 -4.13 16.19 -2.31
N LEU A 69 -4.03 16.48 -1.02
CA LEU A 69 -3.62 17.78 -0.47
C LEU A 69 -2.23 17.71 0.17
N VAL A 70 -1.80 16.53 0.60
CA VAL A 70 -0.49 16.32 1.21
C VAL A 70 0.60 16.43 0.15
N THR A 71 1.57 17.33 0.38
CA THR A 71 2.64 17.66 -0.57
C THR A 71 4.00 17.09 -0.20
N GLU A 72 4.15 16.55 1.01
CA GLU A 72 5.43 16.08 1.54
C GLU A 72 5.37 14.59 1.91
N ASP A 73 6.47 13.89 1.69
CA ASP A 73 6.65 12.54 2.20
C ASP A 73 6.75 12.56 3.74
N ASN A 74 6.30 11.47 4.37
CA ASN A 74 6.11 11.35 5.82
C ASN A 74 5.11 12.36 6.42
N GLY A 75 4.31 13.05 5.58
CA GLY A 75 3.15 13.83 6.00
C GLY A 75 1.94 12.94 6.34
N GLU A 76 0.81 13.57 6.64
CA GLU A 76 -0.43 12.89 7.02
C GLU A 76 -1.18 12.32 5.80
N VAL A 77 -0.51 11.45 5.02
CA VAL A 77 -0.98 10.92 3.72
C VAL A 77 -2.31 10.17 3.81
N TRP A 78 -2.63 9.60 4.96
CA TRP A 78 -3.89 8.88 5.22
C TRP A 78 -5.12 9.79 5.18
N THR A 79 -4.93 11.11 5.30
CA THR A 79 -6.02 12.08 5.22
C THR A 79 -6.56 12.26 3.81
N ASP A 80 -5.78 11.94 2.81
CA ASP A 80 -6.10 12.00 1.37
C ASP A 80 -6.63 10.65 0.86
N SER A 81 -6.90 10.56 -0.46
CA SER A 81 -7.11 9.27 -1.13
C SER A 81 -5.84 8.43 -1.05
N CYS A 82 -5.81 7.51 -0.09
CA CYS A 82 -4.62 6.75 0.26
C CYS A 82 -4.83 5.24 0.07
N ALA A 83 -3.80 4.57 -0.46
CA ALA A 83 -3.69 3.12 -0.49
C ALA A 83 -2.48 2.69 0.34
N GLU A 84 -2.66 1.64 1.16
CA GLU A 84 -1.66 1.29 2.15
C GLU A 84 -1.28 -0.19 2.09
N PHE A 85 0.00 -0.44 2.31
CA PHE A 85 0.57 -1.78 2.42
C PHE A 85 1.34 -1.91 3.73
N PHE A 86 0.89 -2.80 4.61
CA PHE A 86 1.58 -3.09 5.85
C PHE A 86 2.14 -4.51 5.83
N ILE A 87 3.39 -4.67 6.24
CA ILE A 87 4.10 -5.96 6.25
C ILE A 87 4.90 -6.15 7.53
N ALA A 88 4.73 -7.31 8.15
CA ALA A 88 5.52 -7.79 9.28
C ALA A 88 6.40 -8.95 8.82
N PRO A 89 7.70 -8.74 8.58
CA PRO A 89 8.63 -9.81 8.19
C PRO A 89 8.95 -10.77 9.34
N ASP A 90 8.68 -10.35 10.56
CA ASP A 90 8.80 -11.14 11.80
C ASP A 90 7.72 -10.73 12.82
N THR A 91 7.79 -11.25 14.04
CA THR A 91 6.84 -10.94 15.12
C THR A 91 7.19 -9.68 15.91
N GLY A 92 8.32 -9.04 15.63
CA GLY A 92 8.86 -7.95 16.46
C GLY A 92 8.41 -6.57 16.01
N MET A 93 8.19 -6.39 14.72
CA MET A 93 7.77 -5.11 14.14
C MET A 93 7.11 -5.29 12.78
N TYR A 94 6.45 -4.23 12.31
CA TYR A 94 5.89 -4.15 10.97
C TYR A 94 6.25 -2.81 10.31
N TYR A 95 6.10 -2.76 8.99
CA TYR A 95 6.27 -1.55 8.20
C TYR A 95 4.93 -1.14 7.62
N ASN A 96 4.67 0.16 7.61
CA ASN A 96 3.52 0.76 6.94
C ASN A 96 3.99 1.63 5.78
N PHE A 97 3.59 1.26 4.58
CA PHE A 97 3.74 2.03 3.36
C PHE A 97 2.36 2.64 3.05
N GLU A 98 2.15 3.89 3.40
CA GLU A 98 0.92 4.62 3.15
C GLU A 98 1.17 5.59 2.02
N THR A 99 0.41 5.52 0.93
CA THR A 99 0.72 6.27 -0.28
C THR A 99 -0.54 6.92 -0.85
N THR A 100 -0.49 8.25 -1.04
CA THR A 100 -1.58 8.99 -1.69
C THR A 100 -1.72 8.61 -3.17
N CYS A 101 -2.86 8.90 -3.76
CA CYS A 101 -3.13 8.68 -5.18
C CYS A 101 -2.19 9.45 -6.12
N ILE A 102 -1.44 10.46 -5.62
CA ILE A 102 -0.41 11.19 -6.36
C ILE A 102 1.03 10.78 -5.99
N GLY A 103 1.21 9.72 -5.18
CA GLY A 103 2.51 9.13 -4.87
C GLY A 103 3.26 9.76 -3.69
N ARG A 104 2.65 10.61 -2.85
CA ARG A 104 3.26 10.99 -1.57
C ARG A 104 3.16 9.84 -0.60
N MET A 105 4.26 9.56 0.10
CA MET A 105 4.37 8.34 0.92
C MET A 105 4.82 8.64 2.34
N LEU A 106 4.16 7.99 3.30
CA LEU A 106 4.69 7.78 4.63
C LEU A 106 5.19 6.33 4.71
N LEU A 107 6.42 6.16 5.16
CA LEU A 107 7.01 4.86 5.46
C LEU A 107 7.52 4.85 6.89
N GLY A 108 7.00 3.94 7.70
CA GLY A 108 7.41 3.76 9.09
C GLY A 108 7.77 2.32 9.42
N ALA A 109 8.75 2.13 10.29
CA ALA A 109 9.01 0.89 11.01
C ALA A 109 8.38 1.02 12.40
N ARG A 110 7.52 0.08 12.79
CA ARG A 110 6.66 0.21 13.96
C ARG A 110 6.66 -1.04 14.83
N LYS A 111 6.67 -0.82 16.15
CA LYS A 111 6.31 -1.87 17.13
C LYS A 111 4.84 -1.77 17.55
N SER A 112 4.27 -0.57 17.44
CA SER A 112 2.86 -0.27 17.70
C SER A 112 2.42 0.95 16.91
N ARG A 113 1.14 1.32 17.02
CA ARG A 113 0.62 2.56 16.40
C ARG A 113 1.40 3.81 16.81
N THR A 114 1.83 3.89 18.06
CA THR A 114 2.49 5.07 18.65
C THR A 114 4.00 4.98 18.72
N GLU A 115 4.58 3.79 18.60
CA GLU A 115 6.03 3.58 18.60
C GLU A 115 6.50 3.34 17.16
N ALA A 116 6.87 4.42 16.49
CA ALA A 116 7.23 4.45 15.08
C ALA A 116 8.55 5.17 14.85
N GLU A 117 9.30 4.72 13.88
CA GLU A 117 10.42 5.41 13.27
C GLU A 117 10.13 5.59 11.79
N HIS A 118 10.13 6.84 11.32
CA HIS A 118 9.93 7.14 9.90
C HIS A 118 11.21 6.88 9.10
N ALA A 119 11.04 6.41 7.89
CA ALA A 119 12.12 6.21 6.94
C ALA A 119 12.81 7.54 6.60
N SER A 120 14.12 7.48 6.40
CA SER A 120 14.86 8.64 5.92
C SER A 120 14.47 9.00 4.47
N PRO A 121 14.79 10.23 4.00
CA PRO A 121 14.55 10.61 2.60
C PRO A 121 15.23 9.67 1.60
N GLU A 122 16.40 9.12 1.93
CA GLU A 122 17.13 8.17 1.07
C GLU A 122 16.39 6.84 0.93
N VAL A 123 15.83 6.34 2.03
CA VAL A 123 15.02 5.10 2.01
C VAL A 123 13.74 5.32 1.20
N LEU A 124 13.06 6.45 1.42
CA LEU A 124 11.86 6.82 0.66
C LEU A 124 12.14 6.97 -0.84
N ALA A 125 13.26 7.58 -1.22
CA ALA A 125 13.69 7.72 -2.60
C ALA A 125 13.99 6.37 -3.27
N GLY A 126 14.36 5.35 -2.49
CA GLY A 126 14.55 3.99 -2.97
C GLY A 126 13.27 3.29 -3.40
N VAL A 127 12.11 3.69 -2.87
CA VAL A 127 10.79 3.15 -3.26
C VAL A 127 10.30 3.90 -4.50
N LYS A 128 10.24 3.21 -5.65
CA LYS A 128 9.70 3.81 -6.88
C LYS A 128 8.17 3.82 -6.84
N ARG A 129 7.59 4.93 -7.24
CA ARG A 129 6.15 5.18 -7.17
C ARG A 129 5.65 5.70 -8.52
N TYR A 130 4.66 5.00 -9.08
CA TYR A 130 4.07 5.34 -10.38
C TYR A 130 2.56 5.41 -10.21
N THR A 131 1.98 6.51 -10.62
CA THR A 131 0.54 6.75 -10.56
C THR A 131 0.01 7.18 -11.92
N THR A 132 -1.26 6.86 -12.19
CA THR A 132 -1.96 7.35 -13.40
C THR A 132 -2.46 8.78 -13.26
N LEU A 133 -2.48 9.33 -12.04
CA LEU A 133 -2.72 10.76 -11.80
C LEU A 133 -1.39 11.54 -11.89
N PRO A 134 -1.42 12.87 -12.11
CA PRO A 134 -0.21 13.68 -12.13
C PRO A 134 0.59 13.53 -10.83
N CYS A 135 1.79 12.95 -10.92
CA CYS A 135 2.61 12.61 -9.77
C CYS A 135 3.03 13.86 -8.99
N GLY A 136 2.72 13.88 -7.69
CA GLY A 136 3.08 14.98 -6.79
C GLY A 136 2.28 16.27 -6.97
N GLU A 137 1.30 16.32 -7.86
CA GLU A 137 0.45 17.50 -8.08
C GLU A 137 -0.78 17.47 -7.18
N PRO A 138 -0.88 18.33 -6.15
CA PRO A 138 -2.01 18.33 -5.23
C PRO A 138 -3.28 18.86 -5.89
N PHE A 139 -4.43 18.35 -5.45
CA PHE A 139 -5.75 18.81 -5.87
C PHE A 139 -6.77 18.66 -4.76
N ALA A 140 -7.73 19.61 -4.72
CA ALA A 140 -8.87 19.54 -3.80
C ALA A 140 -9.80 18.38 -4.15
N GLU A 141 -10.63 17.95 -3.18
CA GLU A 141 -11.59 16.88 -3.40
C GLU A 141 -12.46 17.15 -4.63
N ARG A 142 -12.54 16.13 -5.46
CA ARG A 142 -13.44 16.07 -6.62
C ARG A 142 -14.35 14.86 -6.52
N GLU A 143 -15.62 15.08 -6.86
CA GLU A 143 -16.63 14.05 -6.94
C GLU A 143 -16.83 13.61 -8.40
N GLY A 144 -16.95 12.31 -8.64
CA GLY A 144 -17.21 11.76 -9.99
C GLY A 144 -16.80 10.29 -10.10
N ASP A 145 -16.72 9.79 -11.33
CA ASP A 145 -16.14 8.47 -11.62
C ASP A 145 -14.60 8.62 -11.68
N ASN A 146 -13.98 8.66 -10.52
CA ASN A 146 -12.53 8.79 -10.42
C ASN A 146 -11.89 7.40 -10.44
N ARG A 147 -10.97 7.19 -11.38
CA ARG A 147 -10.20 5.95 -11.51
C ARG A 147 -8.72 6.27 -11.51
N TRP A 148 -7.98 5.54 -10.69
CA TRP A 148 -6.54 5.68 -10.66
C TRP A 148 -5.86 4.35 -10.29
N SER A 149 -4.62 4.22 -10.68
CA SER A 149 -3.76 3.13 -10.21
C SER A 149 -2.47 3.67 -9.62
N LEU A 150 -1.99 2.98 -8.61
CA LEU A 150 -0.72 3.23 -7.95
C LEU A 150 0.13 1.96 -8.03
N THR A 151 1.32 2.07 -8.61
CA THR A 151 2.30 0.98 -8.62
C THR A 151 3.48 1.37 -7.74
N LEU A 152 3.79 0.51 -6.79
CA LEU A 152 4.97 0.60 -5.94
C LEU A 152 5.98 -0.47 -6.36
N ALA A 153 7.25 -0.07 -6.52
CA ALA A 153 8.37 -1.00 -6.58
C ALA A 153 9.22 -0.80 -5.32
N ILE A 154 9.20 -1.79 -4.46
CA ILE A 154 9.74 -1.73 -3.10
C ILE A 154 11.01 -2.59 -3.05
N PRO A 155 12.21 -2.01 -2.88
CA PRO A 155 13.42 -2.78 -2.70
C PRO A 155 13.46 -3.39 -1.29
N PRO A 156 14.14 -4.52 -1.06
CA PRO A 156 14.27 -5.13 0.26
C PRO A 156 14.79 -4.17 1.33
N GLN A 157 15.66 -3.24 0.95
CA GLN A 157 16.26 -2.22 1.83
C GLN A 157 15.24 -1.19 2.35
N ALA A 158 14.04 -1.13 1.77
CA ALA A 158 12.95 -0.32 2.32
C ALA A 158 12.49 -0.85 3.69
N LEU A 159 12.75 -2.11 4.01
CA LEU A 159 12.61 -2.67 5.35
C LEU A 159 13.85 -2.33 6.20
N PHE A 160 14.12 -1.04 6.39
CA PHE A 160 15.38 -0.45 6.85
C PHE A 160 15.82 -0.84 8.28
N ARG A 161 15.01 -1.60 9.03
CA ARG A 161 15.34 -2.22 10.32
C ARG A 161 15.62 -3.72 10.19
N HIS A 162 15.59 -4.26 8.96
CA HIS A 162 15.92 -5.65 8.65
C HIS A 162 17.06 -5.71 7.63
N ALA A 163 17.93 -6.68 7.76
CA ALA A 163 19.00 -6.93 6.80
C ALA A 163 18.48 -7.80 5.62
N LEU A 164 17.36 -7.40 5.02
CA LEU A 164 16.80 -8.10 3.88
C LEU A 164 17.48 -7.61 2.60
N THR A 165 17.98 -8.55 1.79
CA THR A 165 18.66 -8.26 0.52
C THR A 165 17.91 -8.77 -0.70
N ASP A 166 16.95 -9.69 -0.50
CA ASP A 166 16.17 -10.35 -1.55
C ASP A 166 14.81 -10.73 -0.97
N TRP A 167 13.74 -10.60 -1.77
CA TRP A 167 12.39 -10.98 -1.36
C TRP A 167 12.14 -12.48 -1.40
N SER A 168 12.95 -13.25 -2.16
CA SER A 168 12.74 -14.69 -2.39
C SER A 168 12.76 -15.50 -1.11
N GLY A 169 11.73 -16.31 -0.93
CA GLY A 169 11.62 -17.21 0.22
C GLY A 169 11.23 -16.53 1.54
N LEU A 170 11.02 -15.22 1.55
CA LEU A 170 10.53 -14.52 2.74
C LEU A 170 9.16 -15.08 3.13
N LYS A 171 8.97 -15.31 4.44
CA LYS A 171 7.68 -15.56 5.08
C LYS A 171 7.34 -14.36 5.92
N ALA A 172 6.16 -13.81 5.74
CA ALA A 172 5.73 -12.60 6.43
C ALA A 172 4.22 -12.63 6.70
N CYS A 173 3.74 -11.69 7.48
CA CYS A 173 2.33 -11.35 7.56
C CYS A 173 2.10 -9.96 6.99
N MET A 174 0.97 -9.74 6.29
CA MET A 174 0.65 -8.45 5.70
C MET A 174 -0.84 -8.16 5.68
N ASN A 175 -1.17 -6.89 5.50
CA ASN A 175 -2.50 -6.46 5.12
C ASN A 175 -2.40 -5.28 4.15
N LEU A 176 -3.47 -5.03 3.40
CA LEU A 176 -3.59 -3.91 2.48
C LEU A 176 -4.87 -3.14 2.80
N TYR A 177 -4.80 -1.83 2.60
CA TYR A 177 -5.88 -0.94 3.02
C TYR A 177 -6.15 0.13 1.98
N LYS A 178 -7.34 0.70 2.10
CA LYS A 178 -7.74 1.93 1.42
C LYS A 178 -8.43 2.83 2.44
N CYS A 179 -7.98 4.06 2.53
CA CYS A 179 -8.59 5.07 3.38
C CYS A 179 -8.70 6.42 2.69
N GLY A 180 -9.30 7.34 3.42
CA GLY A 180 -9.47 8.75 3.07
C GLY A 180 -10.13 9.44 4.25
N ASP A 181 -9.35 9.68 5.32
CA ASP A 181 -9.87 10.10 6.62
C ASP A 181 -10.55 11.48 6.57
N ASN A 182 -10.03 12.40 5.75
CA ASN A 182 -10.53 13.77 5.64
C ASN A 182 -11.38 14.02 4.37
N LEU A 183 -11.70 12.96 3.62
CA LEU A 183 -12.63 13.08 2.52
C LEU A 183 -14.06 13.33 3.02
N SER A 184 -14.90 13.92 2.20
CA SER A 184 -16.32 14.16 2.54
C SER A 184 -17.08 12.88 2.91
N HIS A 185 -16.59 11.72 2.45
CA HIS A 185 -17.05 10.39 2.78
C HIS A 185 -15.87 9.54 3.28
N PRO A 186 -15.47 9.69 4.56
CA PRO A 186 -14.41 8.89 5.15
C PRO A 186 -14.67 7.40 5.01
N HIS A 187 -13.62 6.63 4.72
CA HIS A 187 -13.75 5.19 4.50
C HIS A 187 -12.49 4.43 4.90
N PHE A 188 -12.68 3.18 5.31
CA PHE A 188 -11.63 2.32 5.85
C PHE A 188 -11.85 0.89 5.38
N LEU A 189 -11.18 0.49 4.30
CA LEU A 189 -11.25 -0.86 3.76
C LEU A 189 -9.97 -1.63 4.05
N SER A 190 -10.08 -2.94 4.18
CA SER A 190 -8.93 -3.83 4.29
C SER A 190 -9.06 -5.06 3.41
N TRP A 191 -7.92 -5.70 3.09
CA TRP A 191 -7.90 -7.01 2.43
C TRP A 191 -8.28 -8.13 3.40
N ARG A 192 -7.70 -8.13 4.61
CA ARG A 192 -8.07 -9.05 5.69
C ARG A 192 -8.92 -8.32 6.72
N PRO A 193 -9.99 -8.94 7.23
CA PRO A 193 -10.90 -8.27 8.15
C PRO A 193 -10.23 -7.90 9.46
N ILE A 194 -10.60 -6.74 10.00
CA ILE A 194 -10.16 -6.23 11.31
C ILE A 194 -11.37 -6.27 12.25
N ARG A 195 -11.13 -6.67 13.50
CA ARG A 195 -12.18 -6.79 14.53
C ARG A 195 -11.86 -5.87 15.72
N THR A 196 -11.98 -4.57 15.48
CA THR A 196 -11.83 -3.53 16.51
C THR A 196 -13.11 -2.68 16.57
N GLU A 197 -13.34 -2.02 17.69
CA GLU A 197 -14.53 -1.16 17.88
C GLU A 197 -14.49 0.07 16.96
N LYS A 198 -13.29 0.63 16.75
CA LYS A 198 -13.06 1.82 15.92
C LYS A 198 -12.02 1.54 14.84
N PRO A 199 -11.97 2.32 13.74
CA PRO A 199 -10.97 2.18 12.72
C PRO A 199 -9.55 2.20 13.27
N ASP A 200 -8.81 1.12 13.01
CA ASP A 200 -7.41 0.98 13.39
C ASP A 200 -6.73 -0.07 12.49
N PHE A 201 -5.86 0.37 11.59
CA PHE A 201 -5.11 -0.50 10.70
C PHE A 201 -3.81 -1.04 11.34
N HIS A 202 -3.34 -0.40 12.42
CA HIS A 202 -2.12 -0.77 13.13
C HIS A 202 -2.29 -1.99 14.04
N ARG A 203 -2.87 -3.05 13.50
CA ARG A 203 -3.28 -4.27 14.20
C ARG A 203 -2.67 -5.49 13.51
N PRO A 204 -1.36 -5.75 13.74
CA PRO A 204 -0.64 -6.84 13.06
C PRO A 204 -1.22 -8.23 13.35
N GLU A 205 -1.97 -8.41 14.43
CA GLU A 205 -2.68 -9.66 14.73
C GLU A 205 -3.77 -10.03 13.70
N PHE A 206 -4.19 -9.10 12.86
CA PHE A 206 -5.13 -9.33 11.75
C PHE A 206 -4.44 -9.42 10.39
N PHE A 207 -3.12 -9.41 10.34
CA PHE A 207 -2.40 -9.60 9.08
C PHE A 207 -2.51 -11.05 8.60
N GLY A 208 -2.60 -11.22 7.31
CA GLY A 208 -2.64 -12.53 6.68
C GLY A 208 -1.24 -13.05 6.34
N GLU A 209 -1.00 -14.34 6.54
CA GLU A 209 0.26 -15.00 6.19
C GLU A 209 0.52 -14.98 4.68
N VAL A 210 1.76 -14.69 4.31
CA VAL A 210 2.24 -14.72 2.94
C VAL A 210 3.61 -15.37 2.84
N THR A 211 3.88 -15.96 1.68
CA THR A 211 5.19 -16.54 1.35
C THR A 211 5.61 -16.04 -0.01
N PHE A 212 6.81 -15.54 -0.11
CA PHE A 212 7.42 -15.14 -1.37
C PHE A 212 8.07 -16.38 -2.02
N GLU A 213 7.79 -16.62 -3.31
CA GLU A 213 8.39 -17.71 -4.09
C GLU A 213 9.91 -17.58 -4.11
N LYS A 214 10.67 -18.73 -4.22
CA LYS A 214 12.14 -18.75 -4.18
C LYS A 214 12.78 -18.35 -5.51
#